data_c9996ebfeb3fee460e699063b049a925
#
_entry.id   c9996ebfeb3fee460e699063b049a925
#
_cell.length_a   1.000
_cell.length_b   1.000
_cell.length_c   1.000
_cell.angle_alpha   90.00
_cell.angle_beta   90.00
_cell.angle_gamma   90.00
#
_symmetry.space_group_name_H-M   'P 1'
#
loop_
_entity.id
_entity.type
_entity.pdbx_description
1 polymer ?
#
loop_
_entity_poly.entity_id
_entity_poly.type
_entity_poly.pdbx_seq_one_letter_code
_entity_poly.pdbx_strand_id
1 'polypeptide(L)'
;FAIRYRPIVLTLVTLLMAWGIVSFFTMPRREDPEYTVRTCAVSTSWPGAPATKVEELITKPIEEACDRIDAVKIVRSTTTNGLSSVFVDAEETVTPEMIANVWDKVRANVARVEMPEQGITPIINDEYGDTYVILSAIYQTPLDGKEEIDPRNKYSLRELDMISERIKDELR
;
A
#
# COMPACT_ATOMS: atom_id res chain seq x y z
N PHE A 1 -32.48 26.13 40.48
CA PHE A 1 -33.27 25.37 39.50
C PHE A 1 -33.08 23.86 39.68
N ALA A 2 -31.82 23.36 39.71
CA ALA A 2 -31.47 21.91 39.82
C ALA A 2 -32.05 21.23 41.08
N ILE A 3 -32.09 21.94 42.22
CA ILE A 3 -32.58 21.39 43.49
C ILE A 3 -34.11 21.21 43.46
N ARG A 4 -34.83 22.05 42.74
CA ARG A 4 -36.30 22.02 42.64
C ARG A 4 -36.78 20.93 41.68
N TYR A 5 -35.96 20.56 40.69
CA TYR A 5 -36.27 19.52 39.67
C TYR A 5 -35.31 18.34 39.70
N ARG A 6 -34.98 17.89 40.92
CA ARG A 6 -34.03 16.78 41.15
C ARG A 6 -34.25 15.55 40.24
N PRO A 7 -35.48 14.99 40.08
CA PRO A 7 -35.68 13.82 39.28
C PRO A 7 -35.34 14.05 37.80
N ILE A 8 -35.68 15.23 37.26
CA ILE A 8 -35.41 15.58 35.86
C ILE A 8 -33.88 15.67 35.61
N VAL A 9 -33.18 16.32 36.54
CA VAL A 9 -31.72 16.50 36.45
C VAL A 9 -31.02 15.14 36.54
N LEU A 10 -31.44 14.28 37.49
CA LEU A 10 -30.86 12.94 37.61
C LEU A 10 -31.09 12.08 36.37
N THR A 11 -32.29 12.10 35.80
CA THR A 11 -32.60 11.34 34.56
C THR A 11 -31.74 11.87 33.41
N LEU A 12 -31.57 13.16 33.26
CA LEU A 12 -30.74 13.75 32.21
C LEU A 12 -29.27 13.34 32.34
N VAL A 13 -28.73 13.41 33.56
CA VAL A 13 -27.34 13.01 33.85
C VAL A 13 -27.12 11.52 33.57
N THR A 14 -28.05 10.67 33.99
CA THR A 14 -27.95 9.22 33.73
C THR A 14 -27.99 8.92 32.24
N LEU A 15 -28.85 9.61 31.49
CA LEU A 15 -28.95 9.45 30.03
C LEU A 15 -27.68 9.92 29.32
N LEU A 16 -27.09 11.03 29.74
CA LEU A 16 -25.81 11.51 29.22
C LEU A 16 -24.66 10.57 29.55
N MET A 17 -24.62 10.01 30.77
CA MET A 17 -23.62 8.99 31.13
C MET A 17 -23.74 7.73 30.26
N ALA A 18 -24.98 7.23 30.11
CA ALA A 18 -25.22 6.08 29.25
C ALA A 18 -24.80 6.33 27.80
N TRP A 19 -25.14 7.50 27.27
CA TRP A 19 -24.71 7.91 25.92
C TRP A 19 -23.20 7.99 25.80
N GLY A 20 -22.52 8.59 26.79
CA GLY A 20 -21.06 8.69 26.82
C GLY A 20 -20.38 7.33 26.84
N ILE A 21 -20.90 6.37 27.62
CA ILE A 21 -20.39 5.00 27.67
C ILE A 21 -20.55 4.31 26.30
N VAL A 22 -21.74 4.38 25.70
CA VAL A 22 -21.98 3.80 24.38
C VAL A 22 -21.05 4.43 23.33
N SER A 23 -20.94 5.78 23.32
CA SER A 23 -20.06 6.50 22.41
C SER A 23 -18.59 6.06 22.56
N PHE A 24 -18.12 5.86 23.80
CA PHE A 24 -16.76 5.43 24.07
C PHE A 24 -16.44 4.04 23.48
N PHE A 25 -17.39 3.10 23.56
CA PHE A 25 -17.20 1.75 23.01
C PHE A 25 -17.41 1.68 21.50
N THR A 26 -18.18 2.60 20.92
CA THR A 26 -18.40 2.64 19.47
C THR A 26 -17.41 3.51 18.72
N MET A 27 -16.59 4.29 19.45
CA MET A 27 -15.59 5.16 18.83
C MET A 27 -14.50 4.32 18.15
N PRO A 28 -14.24 4.52 16.85
CA PRO A 28 -13.13 3.85 16.17
C PRO A 28 -11.80 4.27 16.84
N ARG A 29 -11.03 3.30 17.27
CA ARG A 29 -9.71 3.52 17.89
C ARG A 29 -8.66 3.25 16.83
N ARG A 30 -8.12 4.31 16.24
CA ARG A 30 -6.95 4.26 15.36
C ARG A 30 -5.84 5.07 16.02
N GLU A 31 -4.65 4.55 16.00
CA GLU A 31 -3.46 5.22 16.53
C GLU A 31 -3.09 6.40 15.63
N ASP A 32 -3.12 6.17 14.32
CA ASP A 32 -2.84 7.19 13.32
C ASP A 32 -4.10 7.53 12.49
N PRO A 33 -4.29 8.81 12.11
CA PRO A 33 -5.34 9.18 11.16
C PRO A 33 -5.11 8.52 9.81
N GLU A 34 -6.16 8.15 9.10
CA GLU A 34 -6.06 7.70 7.72
C GLU A 34 -5.45 8.81 6.86
N TYR A 35 -4.30 8.54 6.27
CA TYR A 35 -3.74 9.41 5.24
C TYR A 35 -3.86 8.71 3.88
N THR A 36 -4.23 9.48 2.89
CA THR A 36 -4.30 8.98 1.52
C THR A 36 -2.91 9.03 0.91
N VAL A 37 -2.38 7.89 0.55
CA VAL A 37 -1.14 7.82 -0.23
C VAL A 37 -1.45 8.32 -1.63
N ARG A 38 -0.80 9.42 -2.01
CA ARG A 38 -0.98 10.08 -3.31
C ARG A 38 0.23 9.89 -4.22
N THR A 39 1.04 8.89 -3.96
CA THR A 39 2.24 8.56 -4.74
C THR A 39 2.07 7.19 -5.37
N CYS A 40 2.31 7.10 -6.67
CA CYS A 40 2.39 5.86 -7.41
C CYS A 40 3.81 5.68 -7.93
N ALA A 41 4.36 4.48 -7.86
CA ALA A 41 5.70 4.16 -8.35
C ALA A 41 5.61 3.30 -9.62
N VAL A 42 6.30 3.75 -10.67
CA VAL A 42 6.45 3.00 -11.92
C VAL A 42 7.89 2.55 -12.03
N SER A 43 8.13 1.25 -11.93
CA SER A 43 9.47 0.66 -12.02
C SER A 43 9.62 -0.14 -13.30
N THR A 44 10.69 0.11 -14.06
CA THR A 44 10.97 -0.59 -15.32
C THR A 44 12.40 -1.10 -15.31
N SER A 45 12.56 -2.40 -15.51
CA SER A 45 13.86 -3.05 -15.54
C SER A 45 14.30 -3.32 -16.99
N TRP A 46 15.53 -2.90 -17.31
CA TRP A 46 16.21 -3.18 -18.58
C TRP A 46 17.63 -3.65 -18.30
N PRO A 47 17.84 -4.91 -17.94
CA PRO A 47 19.15 -5.45 -17.56
C PRO A 47 20.21 -5.25 -18.64
N GLY A 48 21.37 -4.74 -18.25
CA GLY A 48 22.51 -4.51 -19.15
C GLY A 48 22.51 -3.18 -19.90
N ALA A 49 21.45 -2.39 -19.84
CA ALA A 49 21.43 -1.08 -20.44
C ALA A 49 22.14 -0.03 -19.55
N PRO A 50 22.95 0.89 -20.13
CA PRO A 50 23.52 2.00 -19.37
C PRO A 50 22.43 3.01 -18.99
N ALA A 51 22.62 3.71 -17.87
CA ALA A 51 21.66 4.67 -17.33
C ALA A 51 21.19 5.72 -18.34
N THR A 52 22.09 6.21 -19.20
CA THR A 52 21.77 7.19 -20.25
C THR A 52 20.75 6.69 -21.25
N LYS A 53 20.83 5.41 -21.66
CA LYS A 53 19.84 4.80 -22.57
C LYS A 53 18.52 4.52 -21.85
N VAL A 54 18.59 4.04 -20.61
CA VAL A 54 17.39 3.83 -19.78
C VAL A 54 16.65 5.16 -19.60
N GLU A 55 17.37 6.23 -19.33
CA GLU A 55 16.78 7.58 -19.18
C GLU A 55 16.11 8.04 -20.47
N GLU A 56 16.81 7.97 -21.59
CA GLU A 56 16.32 8.51 -22.86
C GLU A 56 15.13 7.69 -23.43
N LEU A 57 15.20 6.36 -23.34
CA LEU A 57 14.26 5.47 -24.01
C LEU A 57 13.12 4.94 -23.12
N ILE A 58 13.27 5.03 -21.80
CA ILE A 58 12.28 4.52 -20.84
C ILE A 58 11.81 5.64 -19.92
N THR A 59 12.73 6.27 -19.17
CA THR A 59 12.36 7.21 -18.12
C THR A 59 11.62 8.42 -18.65
N LYS A 60 12.22 9.15 -19.61
CA LYS A 60 11.61 10.35 -20.22
C LYS A 60 10.26 10.10 -20.88
N PRO A 61 10.06 9.06 -21.72
CA PRO A 61 8.74 8.74 -22.29
C PRO A 61 7.68 8.45 -21.23
N ILE A 62 8.05 7.78 -20.12
CA ILE A 62 7.12 7.50 -19.01
C ILE A 62 6.80 8.80 -18.26
N GLU A 63 7.79 9.64 -17.96
CA GLU A 63 7.59 10.95 -17.33
C GLU A 63 6.61 11.81 -18.14
N GLU A 64 6.87 11.96 -19.45
CA GLU A 64 6.01 12.71 -20.34
C GLU A 64 4.57 12.14 -20.44
N ALA A 65 4.43 10.82 -20.38
CA ALA A 65 3.12 10.18 -20.39
C ALA A 65 2.33 10.44 -19.09
N CYS A 66 3.03 10.52 -17.96
CA CYS A 66 2.44 10.80 -16.66
C CYS A 66 2.15 12.30 -16.46
N ASP A 67 3.03 13.17 -16.94
CA ASP A 67 2.89 14.63 -16.82
C ASP A 67 1.68 15.19 -17.59
N ARG A 68 1.20 14.47 -18.60
CA ARG A 68 -0.02 14.84 -19.38
C ARG A 68 -1.33 14.64 -18.60
N ILE A 69 -1.29 14.15 -17.38
CA ILE A 69 -2.47 13.88 -16.57
C ILE A 69 -2.73 15.07 -15.66
N ASP A 70 -3.83 15.79 -15.85
CA ASP A 70 -4.18 17.02 -15.12
C ASP A 70 -4.20 16.86 -13.58
N ALA A 71 -4.39 15.64 -13.10
CA ALA A 71 -4.43 15.33 -11.66
C ALA A 71 -3.06 15.01 -11.07
N VAL A 72 -1.98 15.04 -11.87
CA VAL A 72 -0.60 14.83 -11.43
C VAL A 72 0.02 16.18 -11.07
N LYS A 73 0.59 16.26 -9.87
CA LYS A 73 1.24 17.47 -9.33
C LYS A 73 2.72 17.52 -9.70
N ILE A 74 3.42 16.42 -9.50
CA ILE A 74 4.87 16.31 -9.72
C ILE A 74 5.18 14.88 -10.18
N VAL A 75 6.08 14.79 -11.15
CA VAL A 75 6.73 13.53 -11.55
C VAL A 75 8.20 13.62 -11.16
N ARG A 76 8.68 12.62 -10.44
CA ARG A 76 10.09 12.50 -10.02
C ARG A 76 10.63 11.18 -10.49
N SER A 77 11.86 11.15 -10.98
CA SER A 77 12.47 9.90 -11.42
C SER A 77 13.87 9.69 -10.85
N THR A 78 14.26 8.45 -10.83
CA THR A 78 15.63 8.01 -10.57
C THR A 78 15.99 6.94 -11.58
N THR A 79 17.05 7.18 -12.34
CA THR A 79 17.54 6.26 -13.35
C THR A 79 18.90 5.73 -12.96
N THR A 80 19.05 4.42 -13.00
CA THR A 80 20.31 3.73 -12.77
C THR A 80 20.61 2.76 -13.93
N ASN A 81 21.77 2.10 -13.91
CA ASN A 81 22.07 1.10 -14.93
C ASN A 81 21.05 -0.05 -14.84
N GLY A 82 20.29 -0.25 -15.90
CA GLY A 82 19.29 -1.31 -16.00
C GLY A 82 17.99 -1.10 -15.25
N LEU A 83 17.76 0.05 -14.59
CA LEU A 83 16.55 0.30 -13.84
C LEU A 83 16.10 1.76 -13.95
N SER A 84 14.82 1.96 -14.25
CA SER A 84 14.09 3.22 -14.14
C SER A 84 13.06 3.14 -13.02
N SER A 85 13.00 4.15 -12.17
CA SER A 85 11.98 4.31 -11.14
C SER A 85 11.38 5.70 -11.24
N VAL A 86 10.11 5.78 -11.62
CA VAL A 86 9.36 7.03 -11.77
C VAL A 86 8.29 7.09 -10.69
N PHE A 87 8.30 8.16 -9.91
CA PHE A 87 7.33 8.43 -8.85
C PHE A 87 6.39 9.53 -9.31
N VAL A 88 5.10 9.23 -9.27
CA VAL A 88 4.04 10.13 -9.72
C VAL A 88 3.23 10.55 -8.50
N ASP A 89 3.29 11.83 -8.16
CA ASP A 89 2.53 12.40 -7.04
C ASP A 89 1.26 13.06 -7.59
N ALA A 90 0.10 12.63 -7.09
CA ALA A 90 -1.18 13.25 -7.43
C ALA A 90 -1.40 14.56 -6.64
N GLU A 91 -2.26 15.43 -7.17
CA GLU A 91 -2.64 16.68 -6.51
C GLU A 91 -3.33 16.45 -5.15
N GLU A 92 -3.13 17.39 -4.22
CA GLU A 92 -3.76 17.35 -2.89
C GLU A 92 -5.27 17.48 -2.94
N THR A 93 -5.78 18.09 -4.01
CA THR A 93 -7.21 18.29 -4.28
C THR A 93 -7.94 17.00 -4.64
N VAL A 94 -7.21 15.94 -5.03
CA VAL A 94 -7.77 14.64 -5.39
C VAL A 94 -8.26 13.94 -4.12
N THR A 95 -9.56 13.62 -4.10
CA THR A 95 -10.16 12.87 -2.98
C THR A 95 -9.74 11.40 -3.00
N PRO A 96 -9.77 10.69 -1.84
CA PRO A 96 -9.43 9.26 -1.78
C PRO A 96 -10.21 8.40 -2.77
N GLU A 97 -11.47 8.74 -3.02
CA GLU A 97 -12.35 8.02 -3.93
C GLU A 97 -11.95 8.21 -5.42
N MET A 98 -11.30 9.33 -5.73
CA MET A 98 -10.88 9.66 -7.10
C MET A 98 -9.45 9.17 -7.39
N ILE A 99 -8.66 8.84 -6.37
CA ILE A 99 -7.25 8.48 -6.53
C ILE A 99 -7.08 7.24 -7.42
N ALA A 100 -7.95 6.24 -7.26
CA ALA A 100 -7.94 5.03 -8.08
C ALA A 100 -8.11 5.34 -9.57
N ASN A 101 -8.99 6.28 -9.92
CA ASN A 101 -9.19 6.73 -11.30
C ASN A 101 -7.95 7.43 -11.88
N VAL A 102 -7.18 8.13 -11.03
CA VAL A 102 -5.91 8.76 -11.44
C VAL A 102 -4.88 7.68 -11.77
N TRP A 103 -4.76 6.65 -10.90
CA TRP A 103 -3.85 5.53 -11.15
C TRP A 103 -4.23 4.71 -12.37
N ASP A 104 -5.52 4.55 -12.66
CA ASP A 104 -5.97 3.91 -13.89
C ASP A 104 -5.55 4.71 -15.15
N LYS A 105 -5.59 6.04 -15.09
CA LYS A 105 -5.07 6.89 -16.18
C LYS A 105 -3.55 6.75 -16.31
N VAL A 106 -2.81 6.69 -15.20
CA VAL A 106 -1.36 6.43 -15.21
C VAL A 106 -1.07 5.09 -15.88
N ARG A 107 -1.77 4.01 -15.49
CA ARG A 107 -1.63 2.69 -16.12
C ARG A 107 -1.91 2.74 -17.62
N ALA A 108 -3.00 3.39 -18.02
CA ALA A 108 -3.38 3.51 -19.43
C ALA A 108 -2.38 4.30 -20.26
N ASN A 109 -1.80 5.37 -19.71
CA ASN A 109 -0.82 6.20 -20.42
C ASN A 109 0.54 5.50 -20.50
N VAL A 110 1.00 4.91 -19.40
CA VAL A 110 2.26 4.14 -19.38
C VAL A 110 2.20 2.93 -20.32
N ALA A 111 1.06 2.24 -20.41
CA ALA A 111 0.87 1.12 -21.32
C ALA A 111 0.96 1.50 -22.82
N ARG A 112 0.80 2.78 -23.16
CA ARG A 112 0.95 3.29 -24.52
C ARG A 112 2.38 3.68 -24.89
N VAL A 113 3.27 3.75 -23.91
CA VAL A 113 4.66 4.08 -24.15
C VAL A 113 5.33 2.92 -24.89
N GLU A 114 5.95 3.21 -26.03
CA GLU A 114 6.71 2.22 -26.78
C GLU A 114 8.01 1.89 -26.07
N MET A 115 8.20 0.62 -25.70
CA MET A 115 9.41 0.13 -25.06
C MET A 115 10.47 -0.23 -26.10
N PRO A 116 11.78 0.01 -25.78
CA PRO A 116 12.89 -0.20 -26.72
C PRO A 116 13.06 -1.67 -27.15
N GLU A 117 12.65 -2.63 -26.32
CA GLU A 117 12.74 -4.05 -26.60
C GLU A 117 11.52 -4.82 -26.14
N GLN A 118 11.24 -5.95 -26.80
CA GLN A 118 10.18 -6.86 -26.37
C GLN A 118 10.57 -7.53 -25.04
N GLY A 119 9.63 -7.55 -24.10
CA GLY A 119 9.83 -8.13 -22.76
C GLY A 119 10.15 -7.11 -21.68
N ILE A 120 10.38 -5.84 -22.00
CA ILE A 120 10.45 -4.76 -21.01
C ILE A 120 9.03 -4.34 -20.68
N THR A 121 8.61 -4.57 -19.45
CA THR A 121 7.28 -4.19 -18.97
C THR A 121 7.40 -3.31 -17.73
N PRO A 122 6.78 -2.12 -17.74
CA PRO A 122 6.67 -1.28 -16.55
C PRO A 122 5.81 -1.97 -15.48
N ILE A 123 6.30 -2.00 -14.26
CA ILE A 123 5.55 -2.46 -13.08
C ILE A 123 5.05 -1.23 -12.35
N ILE A 124 3.74 -1.13 -12.20
CA ILE A 124 3.10 0.02 -11.57
C ILE A 124 2.63 -0.41 -10.18
N ASN A 125 3.13 0.27 -9.16
CA ASN A 125 2.77 0.06 -7.77
C ASN A 125 2.07 1.31 -7.23
N ASP A 126 0.78 1.24 -7.09
CA ASP A 126 -0.09 2.29 -6.54
C ASP A 126 -0.36 2.11 -5.02
N GLU A 127 0.04 0.98 -4.47
CA GLU A 127 0.06 0.70 -3.03
C GLU A 127 1.40 1.08 -2.38
N TYR A 128 2.13 2.01 -3.04
CA TYR A 128 3.46 2.45 -2.64
C TYR A 128 3.43 3.21 -1.33
N GLY A 129 3.21 2.96 -0.32
CA GLY A 129 3.16 3.63 0.98
C GLY A 129 2.34 2.86 1.97
N ASP A 130 1.72 1.78 1.54
CA ASP A 130 1.08 0.86 2.44
C ASP A 130 2.14 0.16 3.28
N THR A 131 2.10 0.43 4.58
CA THR A 131 3.00 -0.20 5.53
C THR A 131 2.39 -1.49 6.05
N TYR A 132 3.19 -2.55 6.09
CA TYR A 132 2.77 -3.80 6.74
C TYR A 132 2.61 -3.56 8.23
N VAL A 133 1.42 -3.78 8.75
CA VAL A 133 1.13 -3.70 10.20
C VAL A 133 1.74 -4.88 10.94
N ILE A 134 1.77 -6.05 10.28
CA ILE A 134 2.32 -7.28 10.83
C ILE A 134 3.25 -7.91 9.81
N LEU A 135 4.51 -8.11 10.18
CA LEU A 135 5.47 -8.90 9.42
C LEU A 135 5.81 -10.15 10.23
N SER A 136 5.40 -11.32 9.76
CA SER A 136 5.68 -12.60 10.41
C SER A 136 6.46 -13.53 9.48
N ALA A 137 7.43 -14.22 10.06
CA ALA A 137 8.19 -15.23 9.35
C ALA A 137 7.76 -16.63 9.82
N ILE A 138 7.41 -17.50 8.88
CA ILE A 138 7.04 -18.88 9.17
C ILE A 138 8.23 -19.77 8.85
N TYR A 139 8.68 -20.52 9.84
CA TYR A 139 9.78 -21.45 9.68
C TYR A 139 9.51 -22.75 10.46
N GLN A 140 10.07 -23.83 9.98
CA GLN A 140 9.98 -25.13 10.65
C GLN A 140 11.07 -25.24 11.71
N THR A 141 10.71 -25.61 12.92
CA THR A 141 11.65 -25.97 14.01
C THR A 141 11.76 -27.47 14.14
N PRO A 142 12.93 -28.01 14.51
CA PRO A 142 13.06 -29.43 14.85
C PRO A 142 12.15 -29.78 16.04
N LEU A 143 11.53 -30.96 15.98
CA LEU A 143 10.80 -31.54 17.12
C LEU A 143 11.78 -32.07 18.15
N ASP A 144 11.50 -31.87 19.44
CA ASP A 144 12.20 -32.50 20.57
C ASP A 144 13.69 -32.12 20.74
N GLY A 145 14.05 -30.85 20.57
CA GLY A 145 15.40 -30.35 20.89
C GLY A 145 16.53 -30.92 20.03
N LYS A 146 16.22 -31.48 18.87
CA LYS A 146 17.21 -31.89 17.87
C LYS A 146 17.75 -30.66 17.15
N GLU A 147 19.04 -30.65 16.84
CA GLU A 147 19.68 -29.55 16.09
C GLU A 147 19.29 -29.52 14.61
N GLU A 148 18.83 -30.64 14.03
CA GLU A 148 18.49 -30.74 12.61
C GLU A 148 17.06 -31.28 12.41
N ILE A 149 16.42 -30.78 11.37
CA ILE A 149 15.09 -31.24 10.91
C ILE A 149 15.30 -32.57 10.18
N ASP A 150 14.55 -33.62 10.56
CA ASP A 150 14.56 -34.91 9.85
C ASP A 150 14.17 -34.66 8.37
N PRO A 151 15.00 -35.08 7.41
CA PRO A 151 14.71 -34.90 5.98
C PRO A 151 13.38 -35.46 5.51
N ARG A 152 12.82 -36.44 6.24
CA ARG A 152 11.50 -37.04 5.95
C ARG A 152 10.33 -36.15 6.36
N ASN A 153 10.55 -35.25 7.30
CA ASN A 153 9.53 -34.37 7.87
C ASN A 153 9.78 -32.90 7.51
N LYS A 154 10.68 -32.63 6.59
CA LYS A 154 10.98 -31.26 6.14
C LYS A 154 9.90 -30.76 5.20
N TYR A 155 9.22 -29.68 5.57
CA TYR A 155 8.28 -29.01 4.68
C TYR A 155 9.02 -28.39 3.49
N SER A 156 8.43 -28.53 2.31
CA SER A 156 8.88 -27.80 1.13
C SER A 156 8.51 -26.31 1.23
N LEU A 157 9.21 -25.45 0.49
CA LEU A 157 8.88 -24.01 0.42
C LEU A 157 7.43 -23.80 -0.01
N ARG A 158 6.91 -24.64 -0.90
CA ARG A 158 5.52 -24.58 -1.37
C ARG A 158 4.50 -24.86 -0.26
N GLU A 159 4.80 -25.81 0.62
CA GLU A 159 3.93 -26.12 1.76
C GLU A 159 3.93 -24.99 2.79
N LEU A 160 5.10 -24.39 3.05
CA LEU A 160 5.21 -23.22 3.93
C LEU A 160 4.48 -22.01 3.34
N ASP A 161 4.53 -21.83 2.02
CA ASP A 161 3.81 -20.78 1.30
C ASP A 161 2.28 -20.98 1.44
N MET A 162 1.78 -22.19 1.22
CA MET A 162 0.35 -22.50 1.42
C MET A 162 -0.12 -22.26 2.88
N ILE A 163 0.73 -22.54 3.85
CA ILE A 163 0.43 -22.27 5.26
C ILE A 163 0.39 -20.76 5.51
N SER A 164 1.32 -20.01 4.94
CA SER A 164 1.36 -18.55 5.08
C SER A 164 0.13 -17.88 4.48
N GLU A 165 -0.31 -18.30 3.31
CA GLU A 165 -1.52 -17.81 2.65
C GLU A 165 -2.77 -18.10 3.50
N ARG A 166 -2.88 -19.30 4.07
CA ARG A 166 -4.00 -19.63 4.95
C ARG A 166 -4.05 -18.77 6.21
N ILE A 167 -2.90 -18.52 6.84
CA ILE A 167 -2.82 -17.65 8.03
C ILE A 167 -3.19 -16.21 7.66
N LYS A 168 -2.73 -15.73 6.50
CA LYS A 168 -3.08 -14.41 5.98
C LYS A 168 -4.59 -14.25 5.77
N ASP A 169 -5.25 -15.29 5.24
CA ASP A 169 -6.70 -15.28 5.00
C ASP A 169 -7.50 -15.30 6.30
N GLU A 170 -7.00 -15.97 7.35
CA GLU A 170 -7.67 -16.01 8.68
C GLU A 170 -7.47 -14.71 9.49
N LEU A 171 -6.42 -13.93 9.18
CA LEU A 171 -6.12 -12.66 9.86
C LEU A 171 -6.79 -11.45 9.20
N ARG A 172 -7.43 -11.62 8.06
CA ARG A 172 -8.09 -10.57 7.28
C ARG A 172 -9.58 -10.44 7.61
#